data_068155874d69e6aeee3cf0a481ebc621
#
_entry.id   068155874d69e6aeee3cf0a481ebc621
#
_cell.length_a   1.000
_cell.length_b   1.000
_cell.length_c   1.000
_cell.angle_alpha   90.00
_cell.angle_beta   90.00
_cell.angle_gamma   90.00
#
_symmetry.space_group_name_H-M   'P 1'
#
loop_
_entity.id
_entity.type
_entity.pdbx_description
1 polymer ?
#
loop_
_entity_poly.entity_id
_entity_poly.type
_entity_poly.pdbx_seq_one_letter_code
_entity_poly.pdbx_strand_id
1 'polypeptide(L)'
;IDFAMQGMCVFSTGERAGYPMFYRKAEKKLAREQRKLSHCEKESRNYQKQKKRVALCHEKIKNQRKDFQHKLSRELAERYDAVCVEDLNLKGMSGGLHLGKGVQDNGYGQFLFMLGYKLEECGKHLIKVDRYFASSKICSLCGHKKKELALSDRMYVCECGNRMDRDVNAAVNIREEGKRIYKECA
;
A
#
# COMPACT_ATOMS: atom_id res chain seq x y z
N ILE A 1 3.58 5.56 8.16
CA ILE A 1 3.03 5.34 6.81
C ILE A 1 1.62 4.80 6.98
N ASP A 2 0.64 5.45 6.33
CA ASP A 2 -0.73 4.96 6.16
C ASP A 2 -0.88 4.34 4.76
N PHE A 3 -1.44 3.12 4.67
CA PHE A 3 -1.62 2.44 3.39
C PHE A 3 -2.92 2.87 2.71
N ALA A 4 -2.80 3.49 1.54
CA ALA A 4 -3.91 4.00 0.75
C ALA A 4 -4.16 3.12 -0.48
N MET A 5 -5.44 2.87 -0.79
CA MET A 5 -5.83 2.11 -1.99
C MET A 5 -5.43 2.82 -3.29
N GLN A 6 -5.38 4.14 -3.28
CA GLN A 6 -4.88 4.95 -4.37
C GLN A 6 -3.49 5.47 -4.03
N GLY A 7 -2.51 5.18 -4.89
CA GLY A 7 -1.15 5.69 -4.73
C GLY A 7 -0.30 4.95 -3.72
N MET A 8 -0.74 3.79 -3.21
CA MET A 8 -0.05 2.86 -2.34
C MET A 8 0.05 3.32 -0.88
N CYS A 9 0.64 4.47 -0.57
CA CYS A 9 0.74 4.96 0.81
C CYS A 9 0.92 6.48 0.89
N VAL A 10 0.60 6.98 2.09
CA VAL A 10 0.76 8.38 2.51
C VAL A 10 1.73 8.43 3.68
N PHE A 11 2.64 9.38 3.65
CA PHE A 11 3.63 9.57 4.71
C PHE A 11 3.16 10.61 5.72
N SER A 12 3.67 10.52 6.94
CA SER A 12 3.41 11.51 8.00
C SER A 12 3.97 12.91 7.69
N THR A 13 4.76 13.05 6.63
CA THR A 13 5.21 14.33 6.06
C THR A 13 4.17 15.00 5.17
N GLY A 14 3.07 14.31 4.83
CA GLY A 14 2.07 14.75 3.86
C GLY A 14 2.36 14.31 2.42
N GLU A 15 3.54 13.80 2.14
CA GLU A 15 3.90 13.27 0.82
C GLU A 15 3.16 11.95 0.53
N ARG A 16 2.97 11.65 -0.75
CA ARG A 16 2.37 10.40 -1.23
C ARG A 16 3.37 9.63 -2.07
N ALA A 17 3.36 8.30 -1.96
CA ALA A 17 4.30 7.45 -2.70
C ALA A 17 4.18 7.54 -4.23
N GLY A 18 3.04 8.00 -4.75
CA GLY A 18 2.84 8.21 -6.18
C GLY A 18 2.82 6.93 -7.03
N TYR A 19 2.40 5.80 -6.46
CA TYR A 19 2.33 4.52 -7.17
C TYR A 19 1.49 4.61 -8.45
N PRO A 20 2.04 4.22 -9.63
CA PRO A 20 1.41 4.46 -10.92
C PRO A 20 0.24 3.53 -11.27
N MET A 21 -0.18 2.61 -10.40
CA MET A 21 -1.25 1.62 -10.63
C MET A 21 -1.03 0.80 -11.91
N PHE A 22 0.09 0.09 -11.98
CA PHE A 22 0.56 -0.61 -13.19
C PHE A 22 -0.43 -1.62 -13.74
N TYR A 23 -1.14 -2.37 -12.87
CA TYR A 23 -2.17 -3.31 -13.31
C TYR A 23 -3.33 -2.58 -13.97
N ARG A 24 -3.88 -1.53 -13.36
CA ARG A 24 -5.00 -0.76 -13.90
C ARG A 24 -4.67 -0.13 -15.26
N LYS A 25 -3.44 0.38 -15.43
CA LYS A 25 -2.97 0.90 -16.72
C LYS A 25 -2.87 -0.19 -17.78
N ALA A 26 -2.52 -1.41 -17.42
CA ALA A 26 -2.38 -2.54 -18.34
C ALA A 26 -3.67 -3.34 -18.54
N GLU A 27 -4.71 -3.16 -17.72
CA GLU A 27 -5.92 -3.99 -17.64
C GLU A 27 -6.61 -4.14 -19.00
N LYS A 28 -6.81 -3.05 -19.74
CA LYS A 28 -7.44 -3.07 -21.07
C LYS A 28 -6.63 -3.91 -22.08
N LYS A 29 -5.30 -3.78 -22.06
CA LYS A 29 -4.42 -4.57 -22.92
C LYS A 29 -4.46 -6.05 -22.53
N LEU A 30 -4.34 -6.34 -21.25
CA LEU A 30 -4.38 -7.70 -20.72
C LEU A 30 -5.69 -8.40 -21.08
N ALA A 31 -6.83 -7.74 -20.85
CA ALA A 31 -8.15 -8.28 -21.18
C ALA A 31 -8.30 -8.56 -22.70
N ARG A 32 -7.73 -7.70 -23.55
CA ARG A 32 -7.71 -7.95 -25.02
C ARG A 32 -6.90 -9.19 -25.36
N GLU A 33 -5.71 -9.34 -24.79
CA GLU A 33 -4.86 -10.51 -25.07
C GLU A 33 -5.46 -11.81 -24.49
N GLN A 34 -6.12 -11.73 -23.35
CA GLN A 34 -6.86 -12.87 -22.76
C GLN A 34 -8.05 -13.30 -23.63
N ARG A 35 -8.83 -12.34 -24.14
CA ARG A 35 -9.93 -12.65 -25.08
C ARG A 35 -9.41 -13.35 -26.36
N LYS A 36 -8.30 -12.86 -26.95
CA LYS A 36 -7.68 -13.56 -28.07
C LYS A 36 -7.27 -14.98 -27.72
N LEU A 37 -6.74 -15.18 -26.53
CA LEU A 37 -6.34 -16.51 -26.05
C LEU A 37 -7.55 -17.45 -25.93
N SER A 38 -8.69 -16.95 -25.41
CA SER A 38 -9.92 -17.77 -25.28
C SER A 38 -10.53 -18.20 -26.60
N HIS A 39 -10.23 -17.51 -27.71
CA HIS A 39 -10.65 -17.87 -29.05
C HIS A 39 -9.66 -18.78 -29.80
N CYS A 40 -8.50 -19.07 -29.23
CA CYS A 40 -7.56 -20.00 -29.85
C CYS A 40 -7.92 -21.45 -29.49
N GLU A 41 -7.78 -22.33 -30.48
CA GLU A 41 -7.86 -23.77 -30.25
C GLU A 41 -6.77 -24.23 -29.28
N LYS A 42 -7.17 -24.93 -28.21
CA LYS A 42 -6.24 -25.40 -27.18
C LYS A 42 -5.14 -26.27 -27.82
N GLU A 43 -3.91 -26.09 -27.30
CA GLU A 43 -2.70 -26.80 -27.74
C GLU A 43 -2.19 -26.45 -29.15
N SER A 44 -2.94 -25.67 -29.93
CA SER A 44 -2.45 -25.17 -31.21
C SER A 44 -1.21 -24.26 -31.08
N ARG A 45 -0.41 -24.15 -32.14
CA ARG A 45 0.75 -23.22 -32.17
C ARG A 45 0.32 -21.76 -31.90
N ASN A 46 -0.88 -21.38 -32.35
CA ASN A 46 -1.44 -20.04 -32.11
C ASN A 46 -1.80 -19.85 -30.65
N TYR A 47 -2.39 -20.87 -30.00
CA TYR A 47 -2.64 -20.84 -28.55
C TYR A 47 -1.36 -20.62 -27.76
N GLN A 48 -0.29 -21.38 -28.04
CA GLN A 48 0.98 -21.23 -27.35
C GLN A 48 1.62 -19.84 -27.55
N LYS A 49 1.59 -19.30 -28.77
CA LYS A 49 2.03 -17.94 -29.04
C LYS A 49 1.22 -16.90 -28.25
N GLN A 50 -0.10 -17.05 -28.21
CA GLN A 50 -0.97 -16.11 -27.51
C GLN A 50 -0.85 -16.23 -25.99
N LYS A 51 -0.71 -17.45 -25.45
CA LYS A 51 -0.41 -17.71 -24.03
C LYS A 51 0.86 -16.98 -23.59
N LYS A 52 1.93 -17.04 -24.41
CA LYS A 52 3.18 -16.30 -24.17
C LYS A 52 2.95 -14.79 -24.14
N ARG A 53 2.11 -14.22 -25.00
CA ARG A 53 1.78 -12.77 -24.98
C ARG A 53 1.07 -12.36 -23.71
N VAL A 54 0.11 -13.17 -23.23
CA VAL A 54 -0.56 -12.94 -21.94
C VAL A 54 0.43 -13.00 -20.79
N ALA A 55 1.31 -14.01 -20.77
CA ALA A 55 2.36 -14.15 -19.74
C ALA A 55 3.30 -12.93 -19.72
N LEU A 56 3.75 -12.44 -20.87
CA LEU A 56 4.60 -11.24 -20.97
C LEU A 56 3.88 -9.97 -20.45
N CYS A 57 2.54 -9.86 -20.64
CA CYS A 57 1.80 -8.76 -20.04
C CYS A 57 1.84 -8.81 -18.51
N HIS A 58 1.61 -9.98 -17.91
CA HIS A 58 1.69 -10.17 -16.46
C HIS A 58 3.10 -9.94 -15.92
N GLU A 59 4.11 -10.46 -16.61
CA GLU A 59 5.52 -10.28 -16.24
C GLU A 59 5.91 -8.80 -16.24
N LYS A 60 5.51 -8.04 -17.25
CA LYS A 60 5.76 -6.60 -17.31
C LYS A 60 5.16 -5.89 -16.10
N ILE A 61 3.89 -6.16 -15.76
CA ILE A 61 3.21 -5.56 -14.60
C ILE A 61 3.97 -5.91 -13.31
N LYS A 62 4.31 -7.20 -13.13
CA LYS A 62 5.07 -7.68 -11.97
C LYS A 62 6.41 -6.97 -11.83
N ASN A 63 7.17 -6.85 -12.92
CA ASN A 63 8.50 -6.25 -12.91
C ASN A 63 8.44 -4.75 -12.63
N GLN A 64 7.49 -4.02 -13.23
CA GLN A 64 7.28 -2.59 -12.98
C GLN A 64 6.92 -2.33 -11.51
N ARG A 65 6.01 -3.13 -10.93
CA ARG A 65 5.66 -3.04 -9.51
C ARG A 65 6.86 -3.33 -8.62
N LYS A 66 7.57 -4.40 -8.91
CA LYS A 66 8.76 -4.80 -8.14
C LYS A 66 9.83 -3.71 -8.17
N ASP A 67 10.13 -3.13 -9.32
CA ASP A 67 11.09 -2.03 -9.46
C ASP A 67 10.69 -0.80 -8.64
N PHE A 68 9.42 -0.38 -8.74
CA PHE A 68 8.88 0.72 -7.95
C PHE A 68 9.03 0.46 -6.43
N GLN A 69 8.62 -0.72 -5.98
CA GLN A 69 8.70 -1.09 -4.56
C GLN A 69 10.13 -1.19 -4.06
N HIS A 70 11.06 -1.68 -4.89
CA HIS A 70 12.48 -1.70 -4.56
C HIS A 70 13.06 -0.30 -4.39
N LYS A 71 12.72 0.63 -5.28
CA LYS A 71 13.17 2.03 -5.21
C LYS A 71 12.62 2.73 -3.98
N LEU A 72 11.30 2.66 -3.78
CA LEU A 72 10.65 3.28 -2.63
C LEU A 72 11.15 2.71 -1.30
N SER A 73 11.27 1.39 -1.16
CA SER A 73 11.77 0.78 0.07
C SER A 73 13.25 1.08 0.33
N ARG A 74 14.06 1.30 -0.72
CA ARG A 74 15.45 1.73 -0.56
C ARG A 74 15.52 3.18 -0.08
N GLU A 75 14.79 4.07 -0.73
CA GLU A 75 14.69 5.47 -0.34
C GLU A 75 14.27 5.65 1.12
N LEU A 76 13.25 4.90 1.56
CA LEU A 76 12.80 4.96 2.95
C LEU A 76 13.83 4.42 3.94
N ALA A 77 14.52 3.33 3.59
CA ALA A 77 15.56 2.76 4.44
C ALA A 77 16.80 3.66 4.54
N GLU A 78 17.12 4.42 3.51
CA GLU A 78 18.21 5.40 3.54
C GLU A 78 17.83 6.66 4.33
N ARG A 79 16.60 7.14 4.18
CA ARG A 79 16.15 8.45 4.71
C ARG A 79 15.75 8.41 6.18
N TYR A 80 15.25 7.26 6.70
CA TYR A 80 14.67 7.17 8.04
C TYR A 80 15.33 6.06 8.87
N ASP A 81 15.47 6.28 10.18
CA ASP A 81 15.99 5.28 11.12
C ASP A 81 14.92 4.29 11.60
N ALA A 82 13.65 4.70 11.54
CA ALA A 82 12.51 3.84 11.82
C ALA A 82 11.33 4.18 10.91
N VAL A 83 10.63 3.14 10.45
CA VAL A 83 9.41 3.30 9.66
C VAL A 83 8.27 2.59 10.38
N CYS A 84 7.22 3.36 10.73
CA CYS A 84 6.02 2.85 11.39
C CYS A 84 4.93 2.56 10.35
N VAL A 85 4.30 1.39 10.41
CA VAL A 85 3.26 0.94 9.49
C VAL A 85 2.13 0.25 10.25
N GLU A 86 0.93 0.22 9.68
CA GLU A 86 -0.16 -0.60 10.22
C GLU A 86 0.06 -2.09 9.96
N ASP A 87 -0.33 -2.95 10.92
CA ASP A 87 -0.40 -4.40 10.69
C ASP A 87 -1.69 -4.77 9.93
N LEU A 88 -1.64 -4.64 8.61
CA LEU A 88 -2.81 -4.88 7.76
C LEU A 88 -3.18 -6.36 7.64
N ASN A 89 -4.45 -6.68 7.81
CA ASN A 89 -5.00 -7.99 7.43
C ASN A 89 -5.23 -8.04 5.90
N LEU A 90 -4.15 -8.24 5.13
CA LEU A 90 -4.18 -8.25 3.67
C LEU A 90 -5.10 -9.33 3.09
N LYS A 91 -5.23 -10.49 3.77
CA LYS A 91 -6.15 -11.58 3.35
C LYS A 91 -7.61 -11.14 3.52
N GLY A 92 -7.97 -10.57 4.66
CA GLY A 92 -9.32 -10.05 4.91
C GLY A 92 -9.69 -8.91 3.96
N MET A 93 -8.75 -7.99 3.69
CA MET A 93 -8.98 -6.87 2.76
C MET A 93 -9.19 -7.34 1.31
N SER A 94 -8.53 -8.39 0.87
CA SER A 94 -8.69 -8.88 -0.51
C SER A 94 -10.01 -9.62 -0.73
N GLY A 95 -10.59 -10.25 0.31
CA GLY A 95 -11.82 -11.03 0.23
C GLY A 95 -13.11 -10.28 0.55
N GLY A 96 -13.05 -9.26 1.42
CA GLY A 96 -14.26 -8.72 2.07
C GLY A 96 -14.91 -7.49 1.41
N LEU A 97 -14.18 -6.61 0.74
CA LEU A 97 -14.69 -5.29 0.33
C LEU A 97 -14.56 -5.00 -1.17
N HIS A 98 -14.51 -6.01 -2.01
CA HIS A 98 -14.20 -5.86 -3.44
C HIS A 98 -12.89 -5.07 -3.72
N LEU A 99 -12.02 -4.95 -2.71
CA LEU A 99 -10.75 -4.22 -2.76
C LEU A 99 -9.62 -5.08 -3.34
N GLY A 100 -9.87 -6.35 -3.66
CA GLY A 100 -8.87 -7.32 -4.10
C GLY A 100 -7.98 -6.83 -5.24
N LYS A 101 -8.56 -6.15 -6.24
CA LYS A 101 -7.78 -5.58 -7.35
C LYS A 101 -6.77 -4.52 -6.85
N GLY A 102 -7.18 -3.64 -5.95
CA GLY A 102 -6.31 -2.59 -5.40
C GLY A 102 -5.21 -3.16 -4.51
N VAL A 103 -5.57 -4.09 -3.61
CA VAL A 103 -4.60 -4.77 -2.73
C VAL A 103 -3.58 -5.55 -3.55
N GLN A 104 -4.01 -6.27 -4.59
CA GLN A 104 -3.12 -7.02 -5.49
C GLN A 104 -2.27 -6.10 -6.36
N ASP A 105 -2.82 -4.99 -6.85
CA ASP A 105 -2.06 -4.03 -7.66
C ASP A 105 -0.98 -3.36 -6.82
N ASN A 106 -1.30 -2.89 -5.63
CA ASN A 106 -0.34 -2.23 -4.73
C ASN A 106 0.72 -3.20 -4.18
N GLY A 107 0.36 -4.46 -3.92
CA GLY A 107 1.29 -5.50 -3.46
C GLY A 107 1.93 -5.17 -2.10
N TYR A 108 1.15 -4.68 -1.14
CA TYR A 108 1.61 -4.24 0.19
C TYR A 108 2.51 -5.25 0.92
N GLY A 109 2.14 -6.55 0.88
CA GLY A 109 2.93 -7.58 1.53
C GLY A 109 4.36 -7.68 0.98
N GLN A 110 4.53 -7.59 -0.34
CA GLN A 110 5.84 -7.60 -0.97
C GLN A 110 6.64 -6.34 -0.62
N PHE A 111 5.98 -5.18 -0.59
CA PHE A 111 6.60 -3.93 -0.18
C PHE A 111 7.08 -3.97 1.28
N LEU A 112 6.23 -4.43 2.20
CA LEU A 112 6.60 -4.58 3.62
C LEU A 112 7.77 -5.53 3.82
N PHE A 113 7.80 -6.65 3.08
CA PHE A 113 8.93 -7.55 3.10
C PHE A 113 10.23 -6.87 2.63
N MET A 114 10.16 -6.12 1.50
CA MET A 114 11.32 -5.40 0.97
C MET A 114 11.79 -4.28 1.90
N LEU A 115 10.88 -3.57 2.54
CA LEU A 115 11.20 -2.52 3.48
C LEU A 115 11.83 -3.09 4.74
N GLY A 116 11.27 -4.20 5.27
CA GLY A 116 11.74 -4.85 6.49
C GLY A 116 13.20 -5.27 6.40
N TYR A 117 13.55 -6.10 5.41
CA TYR A 117 14.93 -6.59 5.30
C TYR A 117 15.94 -5.46 5.00
N LYS A 118 15.54 -4.42 4.26
CA LYS A 118 16.45 -3.29 3.98
C LYS A 118 16.70 -2.40 5.20
N LEU A 119 15.68 -2.19 6.03
CA LEU A 119 15.86 -1.51 7.30
C LEU A 119 16.76 -2.33 8.23
N GLU A 120 16.54 -3.64 8.31
CA GLU A 120 17.38 -4.56 9.09
C GLU A 120 18.84 -4.55 8.62
N GLU A 121 19.10 -4.63 7.31
CA GLU A 121 20.45 -4.50 6.72
C GLU A 121 21.15 -3.18 7.10
N CYS A 122 20.37 -2.12 7.33
CA CYS A 122 20.89 -0.81 7.76
C CYS A 122 20.95 -0.64 9.29
N GLY A 123 20.62 -1.67 10.08
CA GLY A 123 20.49 -1.56 11.54
C GLY A 123 19.33 -0.68 12.00
N LYS A 124 18.28 -0.57 11.19
CA LYS A 124 17.11 0.30 11.39
C LYS A 124 15.84 -0.51 11.62
N HIS A 125 14.73 0.15 11.97
CA HIS A 125 13.57 -0.52 12.52
C HIS A 125 12.32 -0.38 11.65
N LEU A 126 11.61 -1.51 11.41
CA LEU A 126 10.24 -1.55 10.91
C LEU A 126 9.29 -1.81 12.08
N ILE A 127 8.51 -0.81 12.47
CA ILE A 127 7.60 -0.87 13.62
C ILE A 127 6.18 -1.09 13.12
N LYS A 128 5.53 -2.16 13.56
CA LYS A 128 4.13 -2.44 13.23
C LYS A 128 3.23 -1.95 14.36
N VAL A 129 2.31 -1.08 14.02
CA VAL A 129 1.24 -0.61 14.89
C VAL A 129 0.07 -1.58 14.81
N ASP A 130 -0.56 -1.85 15.96
CA ASP A 130 -1.69 -2.77 16.04
C ASP A 130 -2.80 -2.42 15.04
N ARG A 131 -3.38 -3.45 14.39
CA ARG A 131 -4.43 -3.30 13.36
C ARG A 131 -5.72 -2.67 13.87
N TYR A 132 -5.98 -2.73 15.17
CA TYR A 132 -7.16 -2.13 15.82
C TYR A 132 -6.90 -0.72 16.29
N PHE A 133 -5.67 -0.21 16.14
CA PHE A 133 -5.38 1.19 16.43
C PHE A 133 -6.17 2.10 15.49
N ALA A 134 -7.01 2.95 16.06
CA ALA A 134 -7.95 3.78 15.30
C ALA A 134 -7.27 5.01 14.67
N SER A 135 -6.19 4.81 13.90
CA SER A 135 -5.33 5.86 13.34
C SER A 135 -6.11 6.98 12.64
N SER A 136 -7.11 6.64 11.83
CA SER A 136 -7.91 7.60 11.07
C SER A 136 -8.95 8.35 11.91
N LYS A 137 -9.34 7.83 13.10
CA LYS A 137 -10.36 8.42 13.97
C LYS A 137 -9.79 9.33 15.07
N ILE A 138 -8.49 9.26 15.34
CA ILE A 138 -7.81 10.04 16.38
C ILE A 138 -7.32 11.36 15.78
N CYS A 139 -7.52 12.46 16.53
CA CYS A 139 -6.95 13.74 16.15
C CYS A 139 -5.45 13.76 16.42
N SER A 140 -4.64 14.02 15.40
CA SER A 140 -3.18 14.07 15.54
C SER A 140 -2.65 15.24 16.37
N LEU A 141 -3.48 16.27 16.65
CA LEU A 141 -3.12 17.40 17.50
C LEU A 141 -3.51 17.21 18.96
N CYS A 142 -4.77 16.83 19.24
CA CYS A 142 -5.30 16.80 20.60
C CYS A 142 -5.62 15.41 21.14
N GLY A 143 -5.47 14.36 20.33
CA GLY A 143 -5.78 12.97 20.75
C GLY A 143 -7.28 12.63 20.83
N HIS A 144 -8.18 13.58 20.60
CA HIS A 144 -9.62 13.31 20.63
C HIS A 144 -10.00 12.23 19.61
N LYS A 145 -10.73 11.21 20.05
CA LYS A 145 -11.19 10.09 19.20
C LYS A 145 -12.63 10.28 18.78
N LYS A 146 -12.86 10.43 17.48
CA LYS A 146 -14.21 10.47 16.92
C LYS A 146 -14.91 9.12 17.02
N LYS A 147 -16.19 9.13 17.37
CA LYS A 147 -17.03 7.92 17.37
C LYS A 147 -17.26 7.41 15.96
N GLU A 148 -17.58 8.32 15.02
CA GLU A 148 -17.88 8.01 13.63
C GLU A 148 -17.03 8.84 12.69
N LEU A 149 -16.63 8.25 11.58
CA LEU A 149 -15.95 8.89 10.46
C LEU A 149 -16.33 8.11 9.19
N ALA A 150 -17.03 8.75 8.27
CA ALA A 150 -17.47 8.10 7.05
C ALA A 150 -16.27 7.78 6.14
N LEU A 151 -16.36 6.70 5.38
CA LEU A 151 -15.30 6.33 4.40
C LEU A 151 -15.16 7.36 3.26
N SER A 152 -16.23 8.12 3.00
CA SER A 152 -16.26 9.22 2.03
C SER A 152 -15.50 10.47 2.49
N ASP A 153 -15.33 10.63 3.81
CA ASP A 153 -14.69 11.82 4.37
C ASP A 153 -13.20 11.81 4.06
N ARG A 154 -12.75 12.78 3.27
CA ARG A 154 -11.34 12.93 2.90
C ARG A 154 -10.59 13.90 3.82
N MET A 155 -11.33 14.78 4.48
CA MET A 155 -10.79 15.74 5.44
C MET A 155 -11.11 15.31 6.86
N TYR A 156 -10.11 15.28 7.71
CA TYR A 156 -10.28 15.17 9.15
C TYR A 156 -10.46 16.57 9.74
N VAL A 157 -11.57 16.78 10.44
CA VAL A 157 -11.89 18.06 11.09
C VAL A 157 -12.17 17.78 12.57
N CYS A 158 -11.51 18.46 13.49
CA CYS A 158 -11.68 18.30 14.94
C CYS A 158 -12.14 19.61 15.57
N GLU A 159 -12.86 19.51 16.69
CA GLU A 159 -13.30 20.65 17.50
C GLU A 159 -12.12 21.51 18.04
N CYS A 160 -10.94 20.91 18.18
CA CYS A 160 -9.71 21.66 18.55
C CYS A 160 -9.18 22.56 17.44
N GLY A 161 -9.86 22.65 16.29
CA GLY A 161 -9.43 23.42 15.12
C GLY A 161 -8.55 22.67 14.11
N ASN A 162 -8.14 21.42 14.41
CA ASN A 162 -7.38 20.62 13.44
C ASN A 162 -8.21 20.34 12.18
N ARG A 163 -7.69 20.70 11.02
CA ARG A 163 -8.28 20.43 9.71
C ARG A 163 -7.18 20.00 8.73
N MET A 164 -7.16 18.72 8.38
CA MET A 164 -6.14 18.16 7.49
C MET A 164 -6.67 16.97 6.69
N ASP A 165 -5.91 16.53 5.68
CA ASP A 165 -6.21 15.28 4.95
C ASP A 165 -6.27 14.12 5.92
N ARG A 166 -7.29 13.24 5.78
CA ARG A 166 -7.54 12.13 6.69
C ARG A 166 -6.41 11.11 6.70
N ASP A 167 -5.86 10.80 5.52
CA ASP A 167 -4.80 9.80 5.38
C ASP A 167 -3.48 10.36 5.97
N VAL A 168 -3.24 11.68 5.84
CA VAL A 168 -2.11 12.35 6.51
C VAL A 168 -2.28 12.32 8.02
N ASN A 169 -3.50 12.63 8.53
CA ASN A 169 -3.79 12.53 9.97
C ASN A 169 -3.54 11.11 10.50
N ALA A 170 -3.96 10.08 9.77
CA ALA A 170 -3.72 8.68 10.12
C ALA A 170 -2.21 8.36 10.13
N ALA A 171 -1.48 8.78 9.10
CA ALA A 171 -0.03 8.56 9.02
C ALA A 171 0.75 9.22 10.17
N VAL A 172 0.32 10.41 10.62
CA VAL A 172 0.89 11.08 11.81
C VAL A 172 0.61 10.26 13.07
N ASN A 173 -0.64 9.79 13.25
CA ASN A 173 -1.02 8.98 14.41
C ASN A 173 -0.25 7.64 14.46
N ILE A 174 -0.08 6.97 13.30
CA ILE A 174 0.72 5.75 13.18
C ILE A 174 2.18 6.02 13.58
N ARG A 175 2.74 7.16 13.18
CA ARG A 175 4.10 7.56 13.56
C ARG A 175 4.22 7.76 15.07
N GLU A 176 3.31 8.49 15.69
CA GLU A 176 3.38 8.77 17.14
C GLU A 176 3.16 7.49 17.97
N GLU A 177 2.24 6.62 17.57
CA GLU A 177 2.04 5.32 18.21
C GLU A 177 3.26 4.42 18.01
N GLY A 178 3.85 4.39 16.82
CA GLY A 178 5.10 3.66 16.57
C GLY A 178 6.27 4.16 17.43
N LYS A 179 6.39 5.47 17.64
CA LYS A 179 7.39 6.04 18.58
C LYS A 179 7.16 5.57 20.01
N ARG A 180 5.89 5.47 20.46
CA ARG A 180 5.55 4.93 21.78
C ARG A 180 6.01 3.49 21.91
N ILE A 181 5.64 2.63 20.94
CA ILE A 181 6.05 1.22 20.91
C ILE A 181 7.58 1.09 20.93
N TYR A 182 8.28 1.89 20.13
CA TYR A 182 9.74 1.83 20.06
C TYR A 182 10.40 2.14 21.41
N LYS A 183 9.90 3.15 22.14
CA LYS A 183 10.42 3.50 23.48
C LYS A 183 10.16 2.44 24.54
N GLU A 184 9.10 1.64 24.37
CA GLU A 184 8.78 0.55 25.31
C GLU A 184 9.62 -0.71 25.05
N CYS A 185 10.20 -0.84 23.85
CA CYS A 185 11.01 -2.00 23.45
C CYS A 185 12.52 -1.71 23.49
N ALA A 186 12.93 -0.45 23.63
CA ALA A 186 14.32 0.00 23.72
C ALA A 186 14.80 0.08 25.16
#